data_f2089928604a88ec5956c30fbf43aac9
#
_entry.id   f2089928604a88ec5956c30fbf43aac9
#
_cell.length_a   1.000
_cell.length_b   1.000
_cell.length_c   1.000
_cell.angle_alpha   90.00
_cell.angle_beta   90.00
_cell.angle_gamma   90.00
#
_symmetry.space_group_name_H-M   'P 1'
#
loop_
_entity.id
_entity.type
_entity.pdbx_description
1 polymer ?
#
loop_
_entity_poly.entity_id
_entity_poly.type
_entity_poly.pdbx_seq_one_letter_code
_entity_poly.pdbx_strand_id
1 'polypeptide(L)'
;MSEQANIAAPATAGDIMRPPLTTVVKQDHVAAAAYLMKHAGATAVTVLDPRTSQPVGIITEADIAHAVADGKDVNTTRIFELMTVRPTVINTTTSIREAAEVMTSGHFRHLPVVGDVGLVGIVDISDVCRALLEPDVSQSATGTVPSG
;
A
#
# COMPACT_ATOMS: atom_id res chain seq x y z
N MET A 1 13.72 -23.75 20.18
CA MET A 1 13.72 -23.34 20.52
C MET A 1 13.60 -22.14 20.26
N SER A 2 14.10 -21.62 20.18
CA SER A 2 13.98 -20.42 20.04
C SER A 2 13.21 -19.97 19.03
N GLU A 3 12.87 -20.62 18.21
CA GLU A 3 12.15 -20.24 17.18
C GLU A 3 10.97 -19.65 17.59
N GLN A 4 10.44 -19.99 18.58
CA GLN A 4 9.23 -19.49 18.94
C GLN A 4 9.38 -18.09 19.07
N ALA A 5 10.43 -17.63 19.40
CA ALA A 5 10.56 -16.26 19.59
C ALA A 5 10.31 -15.51 18.36
N ASN A 6 10.21 -16.14 17.29
CA ASN A 6 9.99 -15.43 16.10
C ASN A 6 8.59 -15.04 15.89
N ILE A 7 7.70 -15.32 16.76
CA ILE A 7 6.36 -14.95 16.57
C ILE A 7 6.20 -13.62 17.20
N ALA A 8 6.85 -12.65 16.72
CA ALA A 8 6.72 -11.32 17.24
C ALA A 8 5.69 -10.55 16.44
N ALA A 9 5.12 -9.54 17.00
CA ALA A 9 4.23 -8.66 16.27
C ALA A 9 4.98 -8.03 15.10
N PRO A 10 4.32 -7.68 14.02
CA PRO A 10 4.98 -7.02 12.91
C PRO A 10 5.66 -5.74 13.36
N ALA A 11 6.85 -5.49 12.90
CA ALA A 11 7.63 -4.34 13.29
C ALA A 11 7.91 -3.37 12.14
N THR A 12 7.92 -3.86 10.91
CA THR A 12 8.31 -3.02 9.78
C THR A 12 7.33 -3.13 8.63
N ALA A 13 7.44 -2.21 7.71
CA ALA A 13 6.62 -2.24 6.49
C ALA A 13 6.81 -3.54 5.73
N GLY A 14 8.02 -4.08 5.72
CA GLY A 14 8.26 -5.36 5.06
C GLY A 14 7.46 -6.50 5.64
N ASP A 15 7.11 -6.42 6.93
CA ASP A 15 6.36 -7.47 7.59
C ASP A 15 4.87 -7.43 7.21
N ILE A 16 4.36 -6.27 6.82
CA ILE A 16 2.93 -6.12 6.57
C ILE A 16 2.58 -5.78 5.13
N MET A 17 3.57 -5.53 4.28
CA MET A 17 3.28 -5.14 2.90
C MET A 17 2.63 -6.28 2.14
N ARG A 18 1.81 -5.91 1.17
CA ARG A 18 1.21 -6.87 0.26
C ARG A 18 2.06 -6.93 -0.99
N PRO A 19 2.11 -8.07 -1.68
CA PRO A 19 2.91 -8.17 -2.89
C PRO A 19 2.41 -7.19 -3.95
N PRO A 20 3.29 -6.65 -4.78
CA PRO A 20 2.88 -5.69 -5.80
C PRO A 20 2.37 -6.42 -7.04
N LEU A 21 1.32 -7.20 -6.89
CA LEU A 21 0.82 -8.03 -7.96
C LEU A 21 0.07 -7.23 -9.02
N THR A 22 -0.34 -6.03 -8.70
CA THR A 22 -1.15 -5.25 -9.58
C THR A 22 -0.48 -3.92 -9.84
N THR A 23 0.13 -3.79 -11.01
CA THR A 23 0.78 -2.54 -11.40
C THR A 23 0.37 -2.19 -12.82
N VAL A 24 0.49 -0.94 -13.18
CA VAL A 24 0.18 -0.44 -14.51
C VAL A 24 1.29 0.49 -14.97
N VAL A 25 1.27 0.86 -16.24
CA VAL A 25 2.16 1.90 -16.74
C VAL A 25 1.33 3.14 -17.05
N LYS A 26 1.96 4.28 -17.10
CA LYS A 26 1.22 5.56 -17.18
C LYS A 26 0.44 5.72 -18.47
N GLN A 27 0.81 4.99 -19.51
CA GLN A 27 0.10 5.10 -20.79
C GLN A 27 -1.16 4.24 -20.84
N ASP A 28 -1.39 3.37 -19.87
CA ASP A 28 -2.57 2.54 -19.83
C ASP A 28 -3.81 3.41 -19.64
N HIS A 29 -4.96 2.89 -20.04
CA HIS A 29 -6.21 3.60 -19.81
C HIS A 29 -6.65 3.42 -18.36
N VAL A 30 -7.36 4.40 -17.86
CA VAL A 30 -7.86 4.36 -16.48
C VAL A 30 -8.75 3.13 -16.27
N ALA A 31 -9.49 2.71 -17.29
CA ALA A 31 -10.32 1.52 -17.18
C ALA A 31 -9.51 0.27 -16.83
N ALA A 32 -8.25 0.18 -17.28
CA ALA A 32 -7.39 -0.95 -16.93
C ALA A 32 -7.07 -0.95 -15.43
N ALA A 33 -6.81 0.21 -14.86
CA ALA A 33 -6.56 0.30 -13.42
C ALA A 33 -7.82 -0.08 -12.64
N ALA A 34 -8.98 0.38 -13.08
CA ALA A 34 -10.24 0.06 -12.41
C ALA A 34 -10.50 -1.45 -12.45
N TYR A 35 -10.23 -2.08 -13.58
CA TYR A 35 -10.42 -3.52 -13.73
C TYR A 35 -9.51 -4.28 -12.75
N LEU A 36 -8.25 -3.87 -12.68
CA LEU A 36 -7.31 -4.54 -11.78
C LEU A 36 -7.69 -4.34 -10.32
N MET A 37 -8.15 -3.16 -9.94
CA MET A 37 -8.59 -2.90 -8.58
C MET A 37 -9.75 -3.82 -8.23
N LYS A 38 -10.71 -3.98 -9.14
CA LYS A 38 -11.85 -4.82 -8.88
C LYS A 38 -11.43 -6.27 -8.70
N HIS A 39 -10.60 -6.77 -9.58
CA HIS A 39 -10.23 -8.19 -9.55
C HIS A 39 -9.25 -8.54 -8.42
N ALA A 40 -8.44 -7.59 -7.99
CA ALA A 40 -7.50 -7.82 -6.90
C ALA A 40 -8.05 -7.42 -5.53
N GLY A 41 -9.20 -6.79 -5.50
CA GLY A 41 -9.74 -6.29 -4.24
C GLY A 41 -8.88 -5.15 -3.69
N ALA A 42 -8.26 -4.37 -4.58
CA ALA A 42 -7.36 -3.31 -4.18
C ALA A 42 -8.00 -1.95 -4.36
N THR A 43 -7.59 -0.98 -3.57
CA THR A 43 -8.11 0.38 -3.64
C THR A 43 -7.12 1.35 -4.27
N ALA A 44 -5.95 0.86 -4.63
CA ALA A 44 -4.93 1.66 -5.31
C ALA A 44 -4.06 0.75 -6.15
N VAL A 45 -3.48 1.31 -7.19
CA VAL A 45 -2.57 0.58 -8.07
C VAL A 45 -1.34 1.46 -8.27
N THR A 46 -0.17 0.86 -8.18
CA THR A 46 1.09 1.59 -8.38
C THR A 46 1.41 1.67 -9.86
N VAL A 47 1.83 2.83 -10.30
CA VAL A 47 2.23 3.06 -11.68
C VAL A 47 3.75 2.95 -11.74
N LEU A 48 4.26 2.03 -12.55
CA LEU A 48 5.69 1.80 -12.63
C LEU A 48 6.27 2.30 -13.94
N ASP A 49 7.53 2.70 -13.86
CA ASP A 49 8.32 2.90 -15.06
C ASP A 49 8.74 1.50 -15.52
N PRO A 50 8.36 1.06 -16.72
CA PRO A 50 8.67 -0.31 -17.15
C PRO A 50 10.16 -0.58 -17.31
N ARG A 51 10.97 0.45 -17.42
CA ARG A 51 12.40 0.24 -17.60
C ARG A 51 13.14 0.09 -16.29
N THR A 52 12.66 0.70 -15.23
CA THR A 52 13.39 0.71 -13.98
C THR A 52 12.67 0.00 -12.84
N SER A 53 11.39 -0.33 -13.03
CA SER A 53 10.53 -0.91 -12.00
C SER A 53 10.34 0.04 -10.81
N GLN A 54 10.64 1.32 -11.00
CA GLN A 54 10.44 2.30 -9.93
C GLN A 54 9.04 2.86 -10.01
N PRO A 55 8.41 3.12 -8.87
CA PRO A 55 7.09 3.74 -8.87
C PRO A 55 7.18 5.19 -9.31
N VAL A 56 6.42 5.54 -10.33
CA VAL A 56 6.37 6.91 -10.85
C VAL A 56 5.04 7.57 -10.54
N GLY A 57 4.08 6.80 -10.05
CA GLY A 57 2.78 7.35 -9.69
C GLY A 57 1.96 6.35 -8.93
N ILE A 58 0.82 6.81 -8.44
CA ILE A 58 -0.16 5.94 -7.82
C ILE A 58 -1.54 6.44 -8.23
N ILE A 59 -2.46 5.54 -8.54
CA ILE A 59 -3.83 5.91 -8.88
C ILE A 59 -4.75 5.15 -7.93
N THR A 60 -5.74 5.85 -7.38
CA THR A 60 -6.62 5.30 -6.36
C THR A 60 -8.06 5.26 -6.85
N GLU A 61 -8.90 4.54 -6.11
CA GLU A 61 -10.33 4.54 -6.38
C GLU A 61 -10.90 5.95 -6.33
N ALA A 62 -10.43 6.78 -5.42
CA ALA A 62 -10.91 8.14 -5.31
C ALA A 62 -10.57 8.96 -6.57
N ASP A 63 -9.38 8.75 -7.13
CA ASP A 63 -8.99 9.44 -8.36
C ASP A 63 -9.95 9.08 -9.49
N ILE A 64 -10.31 7.81 -9.58
CA ILE A 64 -11.21 7.34 -10.62
C ILE A 64 -12.63 7.89 -10.41
N ALA A 65 -13.09 7.86 -9.16
CA ALA A 65 -14.42 8.38 -8.84
C ALA A 65 -14.51 9.87 -9.17
N HIS A 66 -13.47 10.64 -8.87
CA HIS A 66 -13.46 12.06 -9.16
C HIS A 66 -13.47 12.29 -10.68
N ALA A 67 -12.75 11.47 -11.42
CA ALA A 67 -12.72 11.59 -12.87
C ALA A 67 -14.10 11.32 -13.47
N VAL A 68 -14.79 10.32 -12.96
CA VAL A 68 -16.15 10.01 -13.41
C VAL A 68 -17.08 11.19 -13.09
N ALA A 69 -16.96 11.75 -11.89
CA ALA A 69 -17.80 12.89 -11.50
C ALA A 69 -17.52 14.11 -12.38
N ASP A 70 -16.28 14.24 -12.89
CA ASP A 70 -15.91 15.33 -13.77
C ASP A 70 -16.28 15.06 -15.24
N GLY A 71 -16.94 13.95 -15.49
CA GLY A 71 -17.39 13.62 -16.86
C GLY A 71 -16.33 13.01 -17.75
N LYS A 72 -15.21 12.54 -17.20
CA LYS A 72 -14.17 11.93 -18.00
C LYS A 72 -14.55 10.51 -18.38
N ASP A 73 -14.14 10.11 -19.58
CA ASP A 73 -14.39 8.75 -20.04
C ASP A 73 -13.19 7.88 -19.66
N VAL A 74 -13.39 6.95 -18.76
CA VAL A 74 -12.30 6.10 -18.25
C VAL A 74 -11.72 5.19 -19.33
N ASN A 75 -12.45 4.99 -20.43
CA ASN A 75 -11.95 4.15 -21.51
C ASN A 75 -11.01 4.90 -22.45
N THR A 76 -10.96 6.22 -22.37
CA THR A 76 -10.07 7.02 -23.21
C THR A 76 -9.10 7.86 -22.40
N THR A 77 -9.33 8.04 -21.13
CA THR A 77 -8.43 8.80 -20.26
C THR A 77 -7.24 7.92 -19.88
N ARG A 78 -6.04 8.46 -19.97
CA ARG A 78 -4.83 7.73 -19.63
C ARG A 78 -4.50 7.91 -18.15
N ILE A 79 -3.85 6.92 -17.57
CA ILE A 79 -3.53 6.94 -16.15
C ILE A 79 -2.71 8.16 -15.77
N PHE A 80 -1.75 8.60 -16.63
CA PHE A 80 -0.91 9.74 -16.29
C PHE A 80 -1.73 11.03 -16.12
N GLU A 81 -2.95 11.07 -16.64
CA GLU A 81 -3.77 12.27 -16.49
C GLU A 81 -4.37 12.36 -15.10
N LEU A 82 -4.48 11.26 -14.37
CA LEU A 82 -5.11 11.25 -13.05
C LEU A 82 -4.18 10.89 -11.91
N MET A 83 -3.09 10.20 -12.17
CA MET A 83 -2.24 9.67 -11.10
C MET A 83 -1.59 10.77 -10.29
N THR A 84 -1.29 10.47 -9.04
CA THR A 84 -0.40 11.32 -8.26
C THR A 84 1.01 10.97 -8.70
N VAL A 85 1.79 11.99 -9.11
CA VAL A 85 3.16 11.77 -9.54
C VAL A 85 4.09 11.83 -8.35
N ARG A 86 5.24 11.22 -8.48
CA ARG A 86 6.25 11.20 -7.43
C ARG A 86 5.62 10.75 -6.11
N PRO A 87 5.08 9.55 -6.07
CA PRO A 87 4.41 9.09 -4.86
C PRO A 87 5.39 9.03 -3.71
N THR A 88 4.91 9.29 -2.51
CA THR A 88 5.72 9.10 -1.32
C THR A 88 5.90 7.60 -1.14
N VAL A 89 7.14 7.17 -0.98
CA VAL A 89 7.46 5.74 -0.83
C VAL A 89 8.16 5.51 0.49
N ILE A 90 8.11 4.26 0.95
CA ILE A 90 8.84 3.84 2.14
C ILE A 90 9.65 2.61 1.75
N ASN A 91 10.50 2.15 2.62
CA ASN A 91 11.28 0.94 2.34
C ASN A 91 10.88 -0.16 3.29
N THR A 92 11.44 -1.35 3.10
CA THR A 92 11.03 -2.52 3.87
C THR A 92 11.37 -2.41 5.36
N THR A 93 12.34 -1.58 5.71
CA THR A 93 12.75 -1.42 7.10
C THR A 93 12.05 -0.27 7.81
N THR A 94 11.22 0.49 7.11
CA THR A 94 10.44 1.56 7.74
C THR A 94 9.55 0.94 8.81
N SER A 95 9.56 1.50 10.02
CA SER A 95 8.76 0.94 11.10
C SER A 95 7.28 1.18 10.85
N ILE A 96 6.42 0.38 11.47
CA ILE A 96 4.98 0.56 11.37
C ILE A 96 4.60 1.95 11.86
N ARG A 97 5.21 2.40 12.95
CA ARG A 97 4.90 3.71 13.50
C ARG A 97 5.29 4.80 12.50
N GLU A 98 6.45 4.68 11.90
CA GLU A 98 6.92 5.65 10.95
C GLU A 98 6.01 5.68 9.72
N ALA A 99 5.57 4.51 9.25
CA ALA A 99 4.62 4.44 8.14
C ALA A 99 3.32 5.15 8.50
N ALA A 100 2.82 4.95 9.73
CA ALA A 100 1.62 5.61 10.19
C ALA A 100 1.81 7.13 10.22
N GLU A 101 2.97 7.60 10.63
CA GLU A 101 3.25 9.02 10.68
C GLU A 101 3.29 9.63 9.28
N VAL A 102 3.89 8.93 8.34
CA VAL A 102 3.93 9.39 6.95
C VAL A 102 2.51 9.48 6.38
N MET A 103 1.69 8.47 6.64
CA MET A 103 0.31 8.47 6.17
C MET A 103 -0.48 9.62 6.77
N THR A 104 -0.30 9.85 8.06
CA THR A 104 -1.04 10.89 8.77
C THR A 104 -0.61 12.28 8.31
N SER A 105 0.69 12.51 8.20
CA SER A 105 1.18 13.82 7.82
C SER A 105 0.85 14.17 6.38
N GLY A 106 0.87 13.20 5.50
CA GLY A 106 0.62 13.45 4.08
C GLY A 106 -0.79 13.17 3.64
N HIS A 107 -1.64 12.69 4.53
CA HIS A 107 -3.00 12.28 4.20
C HIS A 107 -3.01 11.18 3.14
N PHE A 108 -2.03 10.28 3.22
CA PHE A 108 -1.95 9.15 2.30
C PHE A 108 -2.61 7.94 2.92
N ARG A 109 -3.27 7.14 2.10
CA ARG A 109 -3.87 5.89 2.57
C ARG A 109 -3.12 4.68 2.02
N HIS A 110 -2.16 4.90 1.13
CA HIS A 110 -1.39 3.84 0.50
C HIS A 110 0.04 4.31 0.34
N LEU A 111 1.01 3.44 0.61
CA LEU A 111 2.42 3.77 0.44
C LEU A 111 3.09 2.63 -0.32
N PRO A 112 3.65 2.91 -1.48
CA PRO A 112 4.48 1.91 -2.16
C PRO A 112 5.74 1.66 -1.34
N VAL A 113 6.17 0.40 -1.29
CA VAL A 113 7.37 0.00 -0.58
C VAL A 113 8.42 -0.36 -1.62
N VAL A 114 9.58 0.27 -1.54
CA VAL A 114 10.65 0.03 -2.50
C VAL A 114 11.80 -0.72 -1.84
N GLY A 115 12.48 -1.53 -2.62
CA GLY A 115 13.68 -2.23 -2.20
C GLY A 115 14.81 -1.86 -3.13
N ASP A 116 15.84 -2.68 -3.18
CA ASP A 116 17.03 -2.37 -3.97
C ASP A 116 16.77 -2.32 -5.46
N VAL A 117 15.83 -3.09 -5.94
CA VAL A 117 15.59 -3.16 -7.38
C VAL A 117 14.25 -2.57 -7.80
N GLY A 118 13.62 -1.82 -6.96
CA GLY A 118 12.36 -1.19 -7.32
C GLY A 118 11.23 -1.54 -6.37
N LEU A 119 10.00 -1.52 -6.87
CA LEU A 119 8.83 -1.76 -6.04
C LEU A 119 8.82 -3.20 -5.54
N VAL A 120 8.64 -3.38 -4.25
CA VAL A 120 8.57 -4.72 -3.64
C VAL A 120 7.23 -4.96 -2.93
N GLY A 121 6.43 -3.95 -2.72
CA GLY A 121 5.14 -4.13 -2.08
C GLY A 121 4.36 -2.85 -1.96
N ILE A 122 3.20 -2.94 -1.33
CA ILE A 122 2.39 -1.77 -1.03
C ILE A 122 1.78 -1.98 0.34
N VAL A 123 1.64 -0.91 1.09
CA VAL A 123 1.04 -0.94 2.43
C VAL A 123 -0.14 0.00 2.40
N ASP A 124 -1.32 -0.45 2.83
CA ASP A 124 -2.44 0.47 2.93
C ASP A 124 -2.74 0.76 4.40
N ILE A 125 -3.60 1.75 4.63
CA ILE A 125 -3.86 2.20 5.99
C ILE A 125 -4.47 1.10 6.85
N SER A 126 -5.22 0.18 6.27
CA SER A 126 -5.81 -0.91 7.05
C SER A 126 -4.74 -1.87 7.55
N ASP A 127 -3.69 -2.08 6.77
CA ASP A 127 -2.59 -2.95 7.19
C ASP A 127 -1.86 -2.32 8.38
N VAL A 128 -1.64 -1.01 8.33
CA VAL A 128 -0.97 -0.30 9.41
C VAL A 128 -1.84 -0.32 10.67
N CYS A 129 -3.12 -0.03 10.54
CA CYS A 129 -4.01 -0.04 11.70
C CYS A 129 -4.08 -1.41 12.34
N ARG A 130 -4.16 -2.47 11.52
CA ARG A 130 -4.22 -3.81 12.07
C ARG A 130 -2.94 -4.12 12.84
N ALA A 131 -1.78 -3.73 12.30
CA ALA A 131 -0.51 -3.99 12.98
C ALA A 131 -0.40 -3.23 14.29
N LEU A 132 -0.90 -1.99 14.32
CA LEU A 132 -0.83 -1.19 15.54
C LEU A 132 -1.78 -1.72 16.62
N LEU A 133 -2.85 -2.43 16.22
CA LEU A 133 -3.78 -2.96 17.18
C LEU A 133 -3.39 -4.34 17.69
N GLU A 134 -2.45 -4.99 17.07
CA GLU A 134 -2.04 -6.30 17.52
C GLU A 134 -1.22 -6.20 18.79
N PRO A 135 -1.51 -7.01 19.78
CA PRO A 135 -0.72 -6.94 21.01
C PRO A 135 0.66 -7.53 20.80
N ASP A 136 1.61 -7.03 21.56
CA ASP A 136 2.90 -7.64 21.60
C ASP A 136 2.74 -9.06 22.09
N VAL A 137 3.56 -9.95 21.62
CA VAL A 137 3.48 -11.35 22.04
C VAL A 137 3.60 -11.49 23.55
N SER A 138 4.50 -10.77 24.17
CA SER A 138 4.66 -10.89 25.61
C SER A 138 3.45 -10.34 26.33
N GLN A 139 2.80 -9.32 25.79
CA GLN A 139 1.64 -8.81 26.45
C GLN A 139 0.48 -9.76 26.27
N SER A 140 0.41 -10.40 25.15
CA SER A 140 -0.63 -11.34 24.92
C SER A 140 -0.57 -12.42 25.92
N ALA A 141 0.60 -12.89 26.21
CA ALA A 141 0.77 -14.00 27.12
C ALA A 141 0.31 -13.65 28.49
N THR A 142 0.53 -12.42 28.90
CA THR A 142 0.13 -12.13 30.22
C THR A 142 -1.31 -11.76 30.24
N GLY A 143 -1.78 -11.21 29.22
CA GLY A 143 -3.10 -10.75 29.28
C GLY A 143 -4.09 -11.74 29.32
N THR A 144 -3.77 -12.85 29.19
CA THR A 144 -4.74 -13.79 29.00
C THR A 144 -5.48 -14.04 30.09
N VAL A 145 -5.07 -13.81 31.01
CA VAL A 145 -5.80 -14.19 32.00
C VAL A 145 -7.01 -13.85 32.25
N PRO A 146 -7.46 -13.06 32.37
CA PRO A 146 -8.62 -12.70 32.75
C PRO A 146 -9.59 -13.40 32.63
N SER A 147 -9.90 -13.62 32.36
CA SER A 147 -10.72 -14.37 32.22
C SER A 147 -11.61 -14.30 32.99
N GLY A 148 -11.67 -14.20 33.52
CA GLY A 148 -12.61 -14.13 34.44
C GLY A 148 -13.77 -13.97 34.04
#